data_7ae4d28ab79e407f10261fbec1258242
#
_entry.id   7ae4d28ab79e407f10261fbec1258242
#
_cell.length_a   1.000
_cell.length_b   1.000
_cell.length_c   1.000
_cell.angle_alpha   90.00
_cell.angle_beta   90.00
_cell.angle_gamma   90.00
#
_symmetry.space_group_name_H-M   'P 1'
#
loop_
_entity.id
_entity.type
_entity.pdbx_description
1 polymer ?
#
loop_
_entity_poly.entity_id
_entity_poly.type
_entity_poly.pdbx_seq_one_letter_code
_entity_poly.pdbx_strand_id
1 'polypeptide(L)'
;MVNHKLLKLDPGLYLVATPLGSARDITLRALDILASADVLAAEDTRTARKLIEIHGVPLNGRRIIAYHDHSKASDRSRLLAHINNGLSVAYVSEAGTPLIADPGYQLVRDARESNLTVLAAPGPSACITALTVAGLPTNQFHFVGFLPPQQTARQKKLAELLPLNATLVLYESPKRLKALLSDIETIVENNRQVAVCRELTKKFEEVKVGTPSELLEHFELKAAKGEIVVLIEPGGSTEIDQSDLEAALLEAMDTLRIKDAADAVAGAFSMPRREIYQLALRLKKDSLTP
;
A
#
# COMPACT_ATOMS: atom_id res chain seq x y z
N MET A 1 6.89 32.25 10.32
CA MET A 1 5.56 32.29 9.65
C MET A 1 4.81 31.03 10.02
N VAL A 2 3.56 31.15 10.41
CA VAL A 2 2.67 30.02 10.74
C VAL A 2 2.19 29.40 9.43
N ASN A 3 2.31 28.08 9.26
CA ASN A 3 1.98 27.40 8.01
C ASN A 3 0.51 26.94 7.93
N HIS A 4 -0.33 27.28 8.90
CA HIS A 4 -1.75 26.92 8.92
C HIS A 4 -2.65 28.15 8.89
N LYS A 5 -3.88 27.94 8.41
CA LYS A 5 -4.98 28.90 8.46
C LYS A 5 -6.05 28.38 9.41
N LEU A 6 -6.71 29.31 10.10
CA LEU A 6 -7.93 28.97 10.83
C LEU A 6 -9.12 29.07 9.88
N LEU A 7 -9.86 27.98 9.76
CA LEU A 7 -11.01 27.81 8.90
C LEU A 7 -12.25 27.52 9.74
N LYS A 8 -13.42 27.84 9.26
CA LYS A 8 -14.66 27.28 9.78
C LYS A 8 -14.87 25.93 9.08
N LEU A 9 -14.75 24.84 9.82
CA LEU A 9 -15.03 23.50 9.30
C LEU A 9 -16.51 23.18 9.49
N ASP A 10 -17.10 22.52 8.48
CA ASP A 10 -18.43 21.96 8.62
C ASP A 10 -18.41 20.74 9.54
N PRO A 11 -19.55 20.41 10.19
CA PRO A 11 -19.65 19.21 11.02
C PRO A 11 -19.29 17.95 10.22
N GLY A 12 -18.40 17.12 10.76
CA GLY A 12 -17.97 15.90 10.07
C GLY A 12 -16.73 15.27 10.69
N LEU A 13 -16.40 14.07 10.20
CA LEU A 13 -15.18 13.34 10.51
C LEU A 13 -14.12 13.65 9.46
N TYR A 14 -13.01 14.22 9.87
CA TYR A 14 -11.87 14.56 9.02
C TYR A 14 -10.72 13.59 9.30
N LEU A 15 -10.44 12.68 8.36
CA LEU A 15 -9.31 11.78 8.41
C LEU A 15 -8.06 12.50 7.92
N VAL A 16 -7.07 12.66 8.77
CA VAL A 16 -5.90 13.48 8.47
C VAL A 16 -4.66 12.60 8.39
N ALA A 17 -4.05 12.51 7.20
CA ALA A 17 -2.78 11.83 7.03
C ALA A 17 -1.64 12.61 7.69
N THR A 18 -0.75 11.89 8.38
CA THR A 18 0.40 12.42 9.12
C THR A 18 1.72 11.98 8.48
N PRO A 19 2.84 12.66 8.76
CA PRO A 19 4.15 12.28 8.24
C PRO A 19 4.58 10.86 8.65
N LEU A 20 5.30 10.17 7.77
CA LEU A 20 5.91 8.87 8.07
C LEU A 20 7.16 9.02 8.95
N GLY A 21 7.96 10.04 8.70
CA GLY A 21 9.20 10.32 9.44
C GLY A 21 9.56 11.79 9.45
N SER A 22 9.68 12.39 8.27
CA SER A 22 9.95 13.84 8.13
C SER A 22 8.69 14.64 8.49
N ALA A 23 8.70 15.40 9.56
CA ALA A 23 7.58 16.25 9.96
C ALA A 23 7.14 17.24 8.85
N ARG A 24 8.02 17.54 7.90
CA ARG A 24 7.74 18.46 6.78
C ARG A 24 6.85 17.86 5.68
N ASP A 25 6.62 16.55 5.71
CA ASP A 25 5.75 15.85 4.74
C ASP A 25 4.27 15.98 5.07
N ILE A 26 3.91 16.83 6.01
CA ILE A 26 2.50 17.19 6.30
C ILE A 26 1.99 18.17 5.24
N THR A 27 0.73 18.01 4.83
CA THR A 27 0.12 18.97 3.91
C THR A 27 -0.39 20.21 4.63
N LEU A 28 -0.42 21.35 3.95
CA LEU A 28 -1.01 22.59 4.49
C LEU A 28 -2.46 22.38 4.88
N ARG A 29 -3.24 21.62 4.09
CA ARG A 29 -4.64 21.30 4.39
C ARG A 29 -4.77 20.47 5.68
N ALA A 30 -3.86 19.55 5.92
CA ALA A 30 -3.82 18.79 7.18
C ALA A 30 -3.58 19.73 8.37
N LEU A 31 -2.65 20.66 8.27
CA LEU A 31 -2.38 21.66 9.30
C LEU A 31 -3.58 22.57 9.52
N ASP A 32 -4.26 23.02 8.47
CA ASP A 32 -5.47 23.85 8.56
C ASP A 32 -6.59 23.12 9.32
N ILE A 33 -6.81 21.83 9.02
CA ILE A 33 -7.81 21.01 9.70
C ILE A 33 -7.43 20.81 11.18
N LEU A 34 -6.18 20.46 11.48
CA LEU A 34 -5.70 20.28 12.85
C LEU A 34 -5.81 21.57 13.69
N ALA A 35 -5.59 22.72 13.06
CA ALA A 35 -5.74 24.02 13.71
C ALA A 35 -7.21 24.37 13.99
N SER A 36 -8.14 23.93 13.13
CA SER A 36 -9.53 24.41 13.06
C SER A 36 -10.57 23.45 13.63
N ALA A 37 -10.30 22.14 13.66
CA ALA A 37 -11.28 21.15 14.13
C ALA A 37 -11.63 21.38 15.61
N ASP A 38 -12.93 21.24 15.93
CA ASP A 38 -13.43 21.41 17.30
C ASP A 38 -12.91 20.31 18.23
N VAL A 39 -12.78 19.10 17.74
CA VAL A 39 -12.32 17.92 18.49
C VAL A 39 -11.17 17.27 17.74
N LEU A 40 -10.11 16.93 18.49
CA LEU A 40 -8.96 16.16 17.98
C LEU A 40 -8.99 14.75 18.56
N ALA A 41 -8.91 13.74 17.72
CA ALA A 41 -8.75 12.35 18.12
C ALA A 41 -7.48 11.78 17.47
N ALA A 42 -6.75 10.92 18.16
CA ALA A 42 -5.50 10.36 17.68
C ALA A 42 -5.32 8.91 18.17
N GLU A 43 -4.63 8.11 17.36
CA GLU A 43 -4.18 6.78 17.75
C GLU A 43 -3.19 6.87 18.92
N ASP A 44 -2.10 7.64 18.79
CA ASP A 44 -1.21 8.04 19.87
C ASP A 44 -1.28 9.57 20.10
N THR A 45 -1.81 9.95 21.24
CA THR A 45 -1.97 11.36 21.61
C THR A 45 -0.65 12.09 21.85
N ARG A 46 0.42 11.37 22.15
CA ARG A 46 1.76 11.94 22.37
C ARG A 46 2.40 12.31 21.04
N THR A 47 2.34 11.40 20.07
CA THR A 47 2.85 11.62 18.71
C THR A 47 2.08 12.75 18.04
N ALA A 48 0.76 12.74 18.13
CA ALA A 48 -0.09 13.82 17.61
C ALA A 48 0.23 15.18 18.24
N ARG A 49 0.41 15.24 19.57
CA ARG A 49 0.80 16.47 20.29
C ARG A 49 2.14 16.99 19.80
N LYS A 50 3.14 16.11 19.68
CA LYS A 50 4.48 16.48 19.19
C LYS A 50 4.42 17.06 17.77
N LEU A 51 3.63 16.47 16.89
CA LEU A 51 3.45 16.95 15.50
C LEU A 51 2.82 18.36 15.51
N ILE A 52 1.77 18.56 16.30
CA ILE A 52 1.08 19.83 16.47
C ILE A 52 2.04 20.91 16.99
N GLU A 53 2.89 20.58 17.98
CA GLU A 53 3.90 21.48 18.54
C GLU A 53 4.99 21.85 17.53
N ILE A 54 5.50 20.88 16.75
CA ILE A 54 6.51 21.12 15.71
C ILE A 54 6.01 22.14 14.69
N HIS A 55 4.73 22.11 14.34
CA HIS A 55 4.14 23.02 13.35
C HIS A 55 3.53 24.29 13.95
N GLY A 56 3.64 24.48 15.25
CA GLY A 56 3.11 25.66 15.94
C GLY A 56 1.58 25.77 15.83
N VAL A 57 0.88 24.64 15.71
CA VAL A 57 -0.61 24.61 15.67
C VAL A 57 -1.14 24.78 17.08
N PRO A 58 -1.96 25.80 17.37
CA PRO A 58 -2.45 26.05 18.72
C PRO A 58 -3.54 25.06 19.12
N LEU A 59 -3.40 24.44 20.27
CA LEU A 59 -4.47 23.58 20.81
C LEU A 59 -5.67 24.36 21.35
N ASN A 60 -5.49 25.63 21.77
CA ASN A 60 -6.54 26.50 22.29
C ASN A 60 -7.41 25.83 23.36
N GLY A 61 -6.80 25.11 24.29
CA GLY A 61 -7.47 24.36 25.35
C GLY A 61 -8.11 23.03 24.93
N ARG A 62 -8.09 22.68 23.64
CA ARG A 62 -8.60 21.38 23.14
C ARG A 62 -7.75 20.24 23.70
N ARG A 63 -8.42 19.15 24.06
CA ARG A 63 -7.77 17.89 24.43
C ARG A 63 -7.72 16.97 23.20
N ILE A 64 -6.62 16.22 23.07
CA ILE A 64 -6.53 15.15 22.08
C ILE A 64 -7.11 13.89 22.72
N ILE A 65 -8.16 13.32 22.12
CA ILE A 65 -8.85 12.11 22.59
C ILE A 65 -8.11 10.90 22.02
N ALA A 66 -7.74 9.93 22.85
CA ALA A 66 -7.18 8.67 22.36
C ALA A 66 -8.27 7.82 21.66
N TYR A 67 -7.97 7.33 20.46
CA TYR A 67 -8.82 6.37 19.75
C TYR A 67 -7.94 5.42 18.92
N HIS A 68 -7.91 4.15 19.30
CA HIS A 68 -7.07 3.09 18.73
C HIS A 68 -7.87 1.77 18.66
N ASP A 69 -7.30 0.70 18.12
CA ASP A 69 -7.99 -0.59 17.92
C ASP A 69 -8.56 -1.21 19.20
N HIS A 70 -7.97 -0.91 20.36
CA HIS A 70 -8.46 -1.36 21.66
C HIS A 70 -9.51 -0.41 22.28
N SER A 71 -9.88 0.68 21.58
CA SER A 71 -10.92 1.61 22.06
C SER A 71 -12.28 0.94 22.05
N LYS A 72 -13.08 1.24 23.07
CA LYS A 72 -14.41 0.65 23.24
C LYS A 72 -15.42 1.26 22.26
N ALA A 73 -16.51 0.56 22.02
CA ALA A 73 -17.64 1.11 21.25
C ALA A 73 -18.15 2.45 21.82
N SER A 74 -18.12 2.62 23.16
CA SER A 74 -18.50 3.88 23.82
C SER A 74 -17.63 5.07 23.44
N ASP A 75 -16.32 4.86 23.20
CA ASP A 75 -15.41 5.91 22.80
C ASP A 75 -15.70 6.37 21.36
N ARG A 76 -16.01 5.42 20.49
CA ARG A 76 -16.46 5.66 19.13
C ARG A 76 -17.78 6.43 19.09
N SER A 77 -18.78 5.96 19.87
CA SER A 77 -20.08 6.65 19.98
C SER A 77 -19.93 8.10 20.49
N ARG A 78 -18.97 8.35 21.39
CA ARG A 78 -18.68 9.70 21.88
C ARG A 78 -18.12 10.60 20.78
N LEU A 79 -17.20 10.09 19.94
CA LEU A 79 -16.69 10.87 18.79
C LEU A 79 -17.81 11.19 17.79
N LEU A 80 -18.68 10.23 17.48
CA LEU A 80 -19.83 10.44 16.60
C LEU A 80 -20.85 11.42 17.18
N ALA A 81 -21.05 11.39 18.50
CA ALA A 81 -21.93 12.33 19.19
C ALA A 81 -21.46 13.79 19.04
N HIS A 82 -20.14 14.05 19.03
CA HIS A 82 -19.63 15.38 18.75
C HIS A 82 -20.08 15.87 17.35
N ILE A 83 -19.99 15.00 16.33
CA ILE A 83 -20.40 15.37 14.97
C ILE A 83 -21.91 15.60 14.88
N ASN A 84 -22.72 14.74 15.51
CA ASN A 84 -24.18 14.93 15.59
C ASN A 84 -24.60 16.23 16.28
N ASN A 85 -23.75 16.72 17.19
CA ASN A 85 -23.95 18.01 17.86
C ASN A 85 -23.39 19.20 17.06
N GLY A 86 -23.10 19.01 15.78
CA GLY A 86 -22.67 20.08 14.88
C GLY A 86 -21.17 20.42 14.97
N LEU A 87 -20.33 19.54 15.53
CA LEU A 87 -18.89 19.77 15.67
C LEU A 87 -18.08 19.02 14.60
N SER A 88 -16.91 19.55 14.27
CA SER A 88 -15.89 18.92 13.43
C SER A 88 -14.95 18.08 14.27
N VAL A 89 -14.69 16.84 13.86
CA VAL A 89 -13.78 15.89 14.51
C VAL A 89 -12.64 15.55 13.56
N ALA A 90 -11.39 15.89 13.91
CA ALA A 90 -10.21 15.44 13.17
C ALA A 90 -9.61 14.18 13.83
N TYR A 91 -9.37 13.14 13.04
CA TYR A 91 -8.72 11.90 13.46
C TYR A 91 -7.40 11.71 12.73
N VAL A 92 -6.35 11.42 13.47
CA VAL A 92 -4.99 11.16 12.97
C VAL A 92 -4.48 9.80 13.44
N SER A 93 -3.82 9.06 12.55
CA SER A 93 -3.01 7.89 12.91
C SER A 93 -1.67 8.31 13.51
N GLU A 94 -0.89 7.35 13.97
CA GLU A 94 0.47 7.61 14.47
C GLU A 94 1.38 8.11 13.35
N ALA A 95 1.31 7.48 12.16
CA ALA A 95 2.06 7.86 10.96
C ALA A 95 1.31 7.44 9.69
N GLY A 96 1.36 8.26 8.65
CA GLY A 96 0.74 7.96 7.36
C GLY A 96 -0.76 8.23 7.30
N THR A 97 -1.45 7.49 6.43
CA THR A 97 -2.88 7.65 6.15
C THR A 97 -3.70 6.78 7.10
N PRO A 98 -4.63 7.35 7.87
CA PRO A 98 -5.51 6.58 8.76
C PRO A 98 -6.23 5.42 8.03
N LEU A 99 -6.53 4.34 8.72
CA LEU A 99 -7.19 3.12 8.25
C LEU A 99 -6.33 2.18 7.36
N ILE A 100 -5.19 2.62 6.87
CA ILE A 100 -4.33 1.80 6.00
C ILE A 100 -3.35 1.01 6.87
N ALA A 101 -3.77 -0.18 7.30
CA ALA A 101 -3.16 -1.00 8.36
C ALA A 101 -3.09 -0.30 9.73
N ASP A 102 -3.96 0.69 9.93
CA ASP A 102 -4.11 1.52 11.11
C ASP A 102 -5.56 1.49 11.62
N PRO A 103 -5.80 1.87 12.88
CA PRO A 103 -7.14 1.99 13.45
C PRO A 103 -8.03 2.99 12.70
N GLY A 104 -9.35 2.86 12.89
CA GLY A 104 -10.33 3.85 12.42
C GLY A 104 -11.41 3.30 11.50
N TYR A 105 -11.27 2.08 10.96
CA TYR A 105 -12.26 1.48 10.05
C TYR A 105 -13.69 1.51 10.66
N GLN A 106 -13.84 1.06 11.91
CA GLN A 106 -15.15 1.02 12.58
C GLN A 106 -15.73 2.43 12.80
N LEU A 107 -14.88 3.43 13.08
CA LEU A 107 -15.31 4.82 13.24
C LEU A 107 -15.88 5.38 11.93
N VAL A 108 -15.20 5.14 10.83
CA VAL A 108 -15.64 5.58 9.50
C VAL A 108 -16.92 4.85 9.08
N ARG A 109 -17.00 3.54 9.32
CA ARG A 109 -18.18 2.74 9.00
C ARG A 109 -19.42 3.26 9.75
N ASP A 110 -19.32 3.40 11.06
CA ASP A 110 -20.44 3.87 11.90
C ASP A 110 -20.82 5.31 11.56
N ALA A 111 -19.84 6.18 11.21
CA ALA A 111 -20.13 7.54 10.72
C ALA A 111 -20.94 7.50 9.42
N ARG A 112 -20.57 6.66 8.46
CA ARG A 112 -21.30 6.49 7.20
C ARG A 112 -22.69 5.89 7.40
N GLU A 113 -22.82 4.87 8.25
CA GLU A 113 -24.12 4.27 8.60
C GLU A 113 -25.05 5.30 9.27
N SER A 114 -24.48 6.26 10.00
CA SER A 114 -25.21 7.37 10.62
C SER A 114 -25.43 8.57 9.68
N ASN A 115 -25.13 8.47 8.38
CA ASN A 115 -25.19 9.54 7.39
C ASN A 115 -24.38 10.80 7.75
N LEU A 116 -23.32 10.64 8.52
CA LEU A 116 -22.40 11.72 8.86
C LEU A 116 -21.40 11.96 7.72
N THR A 117 -20.98 13.21 7.56
CA THR A 117 -19.96 13.59 6.58
C THR A 117 -18.60 13.03 6.99
N VAL A 118 -17.92 12.34 6.06
CA VAL A 118 -16.55 11.85 6.24
C VAL A 118 -15.70 12.39 5.11
N LEU A 119 -14.61 13.06 5.46
CA LEU A 119 -13.69 13.75 4.56
C LEU A 119 -12.26 13.25 4.83
N ALA A 120 -11.41 13.25 3.82
CA ALA A 120 -10.00 12.96 3.96
C ALA A 120 -9.14 14.18 3.59
N ALA A 121 -8.14 14.47 4.43
CA ALA A 121 -6.99 15.28 4.03
C ALA A 121 -5.92 14.32 3.52
N PRO A 122 -5.73 14.17 2.20
CA PRO A 122 -4.75 13.25 1.65
C PRO A 122 -3.34 13.68 2.04
N GLY A 123 -2.45 12.70 2.13
CA GLY A 123 -1.06 12.95 2.52
C GLY A 123 -0.20 11.69 2.45
N PRO A 124 0.84 11.57 3.26
CA PRO A 124 1.78 10.47 3.22
C PRO A 124 1.13 9.10 3.41
N SER A 125 1.63 8.13 2.66
CA SER A 125 1.27 6.71 2.80
C SER A 125 2.51 5.86 2.55
N ALA A 126 2.87 5.00 3.49
CA ALA A 126 4.04 4.14 3.36
C ALA A 126 3.93 3.19 2.17
N CYS A 127 2.72 2.66 1.89
CA CYS A 127 2.44 1.82 0.74
C CYS A 127 2.78 2.54 -0.58
N ILE A 128 2.25 3.74 -0.79
CA ILE A 128 2.48 4.51 -2.03
C ILE A 128 3.92 4.99 -2.10
N THR A 129 4.49 5.47 -0.99
CA THR A 129 5.89 5.91 -0.95
C THR A 129 6.83 4.77 -1.33
N ALA A 130 6.63 3.57 -0.79
CA ALA A 130 7.43 2.41 -1.14
C ALA A 130 7.31 2.03 -2.63
N LEU A 131 6.11 2.02 -3.20
CA LEU A 131 5.88 1.76 -4.62
C LEU A 131 6.65 2.75 -5.53
N THR A 132 6.74 4.03 -5.12
CA THR A 132 7.44 5.05 -5.94
C THR A 132 8.95 4.89 -5.96
N VAL A 133 9.56 4.24 -4.96
CA VAL A 133 11.02 4.12 -4.84
C VAL A 133 11.54 2.69 -5.07
N ALA A 134 10.66 1.70 -5.11
CA ALA A 134 11.03 0.28 -5.22
C ALA A 134 11.55 -0.14 -6.61
N GLY A 135 11.19 0.60 -7.67
CA GLY A 135 11.55 0.23 -9.04
C GLY A 135 10.84 -1.02 -9.59
N LEU A 136 9.77 -1.49 -8.91
CA LEU A 136 8.90 -2.58 -9.36
C LEU A 136 7.68 -2.03 -10.11
N PRO A 137 6.98 -2.84 -10.94
CA PRO A 137 5.77 -2.42 -11.64
C PRO A 137 4.70 -1.84 -10.72
N THR A 138 4.12 -0.69 -11.08
CA THR A 138 3.13 0.02 -10.24
C THR A 138 1.74 0.12 -10.87
N ASN A 139 1.58 -0.36 -12.10
CA ASN A 139 0.31 -0.33 -12.85
C ASN A 139 -0.79 -1.15 -12.19
N GLN A 140 -0.42 -2.23 -11.51
CA GLN A 140 -1.30 -3.03 -10.66
C GLN A 140 -0.55 -3.38 -9.37
N PHE A 141 -1.15 -3.13 -8.23
CA PHE A 141 -0.59 -3.55 -6.95
C PHE A 141 -1.70 -4.02 -6.00
N HIS A 142 -1.34 -4.93 -5.11
CA HIS A 142 -2.23 -5.46 -4.09
C HIS A 142 -1.65 -5.17 -2.70
N PHE A 143 -2.32 -4.30 -1.95
CA PHE A 143 -1.95 -4.01 -0.57
C PHE A 143 -2.46 -5.11 0.35
N VAL A 144 -1.55 -5.81 0.99
CA VAL A 144 -1.82 -6.94 1.89
C VAL A 144 -1.82 -6.51 3.36
N GLY A 145 -1.02 -5.48 3.71
CA GLY A 145 -0.74 -5.13 5.09
C GLY A 145 0.16 -6.17 5.78
N PHE A 146 -0.14 -6.54 7.04
CA PHE A 146 0.65 -7.51 7.78
C PHE A 146 0.20 -8.95 7.53
N LEU A 147 1.16 -9.82 7.24
CA LEU A 147 0.91 -11.26 7.15
C LEU A 147 0.79 -11.92 8.54
N PRO A 148 0.13 -13.09 8.63
CA PRO A 148 0.03 -13.85 9.86
C PRO A 148 1.40 -14.08 10.53
N PRO A 149 1.50 -14.01 11.87
CA PRO A 149 2.77 -14.22 12.57
C PRO A 149 3.28 -15.67 12.51
N GLN A 150 2.36 -16.64 12.45
CA GLN A 150 2.71 -18.05 12.38
C GLN A 150 3.19 -18.44 10.98
N GLN A 151 4.30 -19.16 10.88
CA GLN A 151 4.95 -19.53 9.63
C GLN A 151 4.01 -20.26 8.67
N THR A 152 3.34 -21.32 9.11
CA THR A 152 2.43 -22.10 8.25
C THR A 152 1.30 -21.25 7.67
N ALA A 153 0.69 -20.39 8.50
CA ALA A 153 -0.37 -19.48 8.05
C ALA A 153 0.17 -18.40 7.09
N ARG A 154 1.39 -17.90 7.33
CA ARG A 154 2.07 -16.93 6.47
C ARG A 154 2.41 -17.54 5.13
N GLN A 155 3.00 -18.73 5.08
CA GLN A 155 3.33 -19.45 3.84
C GLN A 155 2.07 -19.77 3.03
N LYS A 156 1.01 -20.24 3.68
CA LYS A 156 -0.29 -20.47 3.02
C LYS A 156 -0.80 -19.18 2.37
N LYS A 157 -0.76 -18.06 3.11
CA LYS A 157 -1.23 -16.77 2.58
C LYS A 157 -0.35 -16.24 1.45
N LEU A 158 0.96 -16.44 1.52
CA LEU A 158 1.89 -16.11 0.44
C LEU A 158 1.59 -16.94 -0.82
N ALA A 159 1.39 -18.25 -0.68
CA ALA A 159 1.06 -19.13 -1.81
C ALA A 159 -0.26 -18.73 -2.53
N GLU A 160 -1.23 -18.18 -1.79
CA GLU A 160 -2.47 -17.63 -2.37
C GLU A 160 -2.24 -16.31 -3.13
N LEU A 161 -1.31 -15.48 -2.67
CA LEU A 161 -1.10 -14.12 -3.17
C LEU A 161 -0.05 -14.03 -4.29
N LEU A 162 1.00 -14.82 -4.21
CA LEU A 162 2.13 -14.76 -5.11
C LEU A 162 1.80 -15.01 -6.61
N PRO A 163 0.75 -15.78 -6.97
CA PRO A 163 0.33 -15.90 -8.37
C PRO A 163 -0.35 -14.66 -8.95
N LEU A 164 -0.72 -13.66 -8.13
CA LEU A 164 -1.40 -12.46 -8.61
C LEU A 164 -0.50 -11.66 -9.56
N ASN A 165 -1.06 -11.24 -10.70
CA ASN A 165 -0.38 -10.34 -11.63
C ASN A 165 -0.43 -8.88 -11.12
N ALA A 166 0.12 -8.67 -9.93
CA ALA A 166 0.16 -7.37 -9.28
C ALA A 166 1.36 -7.32 -8.30
N THR A 167 1.99 -6.18 -8.17
CA THR A 167 3.01 -5.98 -7.12
C THR A 167 2.35 -6.10 -5.75
N LEU A 168 2.80 -7.04 -4.93
CA LEU A 168 2.31 -7.19 -3.57
C LEU A 168 3.02 -6.18 -2.66
N VAL A 169 2.27 -5.51 -1.79
CA VAL A 169 2.80 -4.57 -0.80
C VAL A 169 2.47 -5.04 0.60
N LEU A 170 3.50 -5.36 1.36
CA LEU A 170 3.42 -5.92 2.71
C LEU A 170 4.03 -4.94 3.72
N TYR A 171 3.45 -4.85 4.91
CA TYR A 171 4.09 -4.24 6.06
C TYR A 171 4.71 -5.33 6.93
N GLU A 172 5.92 -5.10 7.44
CA GLU A 172 6.59 -6.08 8.26
C GLU A 172 7.48 -5.44 9.34
N SER A 173 7.67 -6.16 10.42
CA SER A 173 8.57 -5.75 11.50
C SER A 173 10.01 -6.24 11.24
N PRO A 174 11.02 -5.52 11.76
CA PRO A 174 12.42 -5.91 11.62
C PRO A 174 12.72 -7.33 12.12
N LYS A 175 12.04 -7.74 13.19
CA LYS A 175 12.23 -9.07 13.80
C LYS A 175 11.73 -10.21 12.91
N ARG A 176 10.75 -9.93 12.05
CA ARG A 176 10.10 -10.93 11.20
C ARG A 176 10.59 -10.92 9.77
N LEU A 177 11.32 -9.87 9.34
CA LEU A 177 11.76 -9.67 7.97
C LEU A 177 12.49 -10.89 7.40
N LYS A 178 13.49 -11.44 8.12
CA LYS A 178 14.24 -12.61 7.66
C LYS A 178 13.35 -13.83 7.47
N ALA A 179 12.44 -14.07 8.40
CA ALA A 179 11.50 -15.19 8.29
C ALA A 179 10.54 -15.01 7.09
N LEU A 180 10.12 -13.78 6.81
CA LEU A 180 9.32 -13.47 5.63
C LEU A 180 10.11 -13.72 4.33
N LEU A 181 11.35 -13.21 4.23
CA LEU A 181 12.19 -13.40 3.04
C LEU A 181 12.48 -14.88 2.77
N SER A 182 12.76 -15.67 3.84
CA SER A 182 12.96 -17.12 3.72
C SER A 182 11.70 -17.86 3.25
N ASP A 183 10.51 -17.45 3.73
CA ASP A 183 9.26 -18.04 3.25
C ASP A 183 8.99 -17.67 1.77
N ILE A 184 9.30 -16.44 1.37
CA ILE A 184 9.19 -16.02 -0.04
C ILE A 184 10.14 -16.86 -0.89
N GLU A 185 11.42 -16.99 -0.51
CA GLU A 185 12.43 -17.79 -1.21
C GLU A 185 11.99 -19.25 -1.42
N THR A 186 11.31 -19.83 -0.44
CA THR A 186 10.84 -21.23 -0.51
C THR A 186 9.71 -21.41 -1.55
N ILE A 187 8.95 -20.35 -1.85
CA ILE A 187 7.71 -20.45 -2.64
C ILE A 187 7.90 -19.87 -4.05
N VAL A 188 8.74 -18.85 -4.21
CA VAL A 188 8.95 -18.20 -5.50
C VAL A 188 10.09 -18.83 -6.30
N GLU A 189 10.04 -18.69 -7.61
CA GLU A 189 11.15 -19.00 -8.49
C GLU A 189 12.33 -18.05 -8.26
N ASN A 190 13.55 -18.55 -8.49
CA ASN A 190 14.83 -17.96 -8.02
C ASN A 190 15.12 -16.53 -8.50
N ASN A 191 14.47 -16.02 -9.54
CA ASN A 191 14.76 -14.69 -10.12
C ASN A 191 13.75 -13.61 -9.77
N ARG A 192 12.69 -13.91 -9.01
CA ARG A 192 11.65 -12.95 -8.67
C ARG A 192 12.19 -11.83 -7.79
N GLN A 193 11.96 -10.59 -8.20
CA GLN A 193 12.48 -9.42 -7.49
C GLN A 193 11.62 -9.06 -6.28
N VAL A 194 12.29 -8.71 -5.21
CA VAL A 194 11.70 -8.20 -3.97
C VAL A 194 12.38 -6.88 -3.61
N ALA A 195 11.62 -5.90 -3.18
CA ALA A 195 12.14 -4.66 -2.64
C ALA A 195 11.86 -4.57 -1.14
N VAL A 196 12.85 -4.24 -0.35
CA VAL A 196 12.71 -3.93 1.09
C VAL A 196 12.99 -2.46 1.28
N CYS A 197 11.93 -1.70 1.59
CA CYS A 197 11.98 -0.28 1.90
C CYS A 197 11.88 -0.12 3.42
N ARG A 198 12.86 0.50 4.04
CA ARG A 198 12.85 0.72 5.47
C ARG A 198 13.08 2.17 5.83
N GLU A 199 12.50 2.61 6.96
CA GLU A 199 12.66 3.95 7.51
C GLU A 199 12.40 5.07 6.48
N LEU A 200 11.39 4.89 5.62
CA LEU A 200 11.01 5.83 4.57
C LEU A 200 10.83 7.25 5.14
N THR A 201 11.37 8.24 4.46
CA THR A 201 11.42 9.66 4.82
C THR A 201 12.23 9.99 6.08
N LYS A 202 12.89 9.01 6.73
CA LYS A 202 13.71 9.19 7.92
C LYS A 202 15.20 9.24 7.60
N LYS A 203 16.01 9.61 8.59
CA LYS A 203 17.48 9.73 8.44
C LYS A 203 18.17 8.46 7.90
N PHE A 204 17.60 7.29 8.20
CA PHE A 204 18.18 6.00 7.83
C PHE A 204 17.35 5.27 6.79
N GLU A 205 16.70 6.04 5.92
CA GLU A 205 15.98 5.50 4.76
C GLU A 205 16.89 4.61 3.93
N GLU A 206 16.40 3.43 3.58
CA GLU A 206 17.11 2.48 2.73
C GLU A 206 16.09 1.72 1.87
N VAL A 207 16.39 1.63 0.59
CA VAL A 207 15.65 0.79 -0.36
C VAL A 207 16.63 -0.22 -0.92
N LYS A 208 16.35 -1.51 -0.72
CA LYS A 208 17.17 -2.60 -1.23
C LYS A 208 16.31 -3.48 -2.12
N VAL A 209 16.75 -3.69 -3.35
CA VAL A 209 16.07 -4.54 -4.33
C VAL A 209 16.99 -5.70 -4.70
N GLY A 210 16.43 -6.88 -4.85
CA GLY A 210 17.14 -8.09 -5.23
C GLY A 210 16.25 -9.32 -5.09
N THR A 211 16.82 -10.48 -5.36
CA THR A 211 16.16 -11.76 -5.09
C THR A 211 16.02 -11.99 -3.57
N PRO A 212 15.07 -12.83 -3.13
CA PRO A 212 14.94 -13.16 -1.70
C PRO A 212 16.26 -13.63 -1.06
N SER A 213 17.06 -14.44 -1.77
CA SER A 213 18.37 -14.90 -1.33
C SER A 213 19.37 -13.77 -1.09
N GLU A 214 19.52 -12.85 -2.04
CA GLU A 214 20.41 -11.68 -1.94
C GLU A 214 19.99 -10.76 -0.78
N LEU A 215 18.69 -10.59 -0.57
CA LEU A 215 18.17 -9.80 0.53
C LEU A 215 18.37 -10.48 1.89
N LEU A 216 18.23 -11.81 1.96
CA LEU A 216 18.56 -12.57 3.16
C LEU A 216 20.01 -12.38 3.55
N GLU A 217 20.95 -12.56 2.62
CA GLU A 217 22.37 -12.33 2.85
C GLU A 217 22.65 -10.90 3.34
N HIS A 218 22.09 -9.90 2.67
CA HIS A 218 22.24 -8.49 3.06
C HIS A 218 21.78 -8.24 4.50
N PHE A 219 20.60 -8.73 4.88
CA PHE A 219 20.04 -8.50 6.22
C PHE A 219 20.55 -9.46 7.29
N GLU A 220 21.33 -10.48 6.92
CA GLU A 220 22.16 -11.25 7.85
C GLU A 220 23.38 -10.48 8.30
N LEU A 221 24.04 -9.81 7.39
CA LEU A 221 25.21 -8.96 7.68
C LEU A 221 24.82 -7.68 8.44
N LYS A 222 23.64 -7.12 8.13
CA LYS A 222 23.14 -5.87 8.71
C LYS A 222 21.68 -6.00 9.12
N ALA A 223 21.46 -6.30 10.40
CA ALA A 223 20.10 -6.45 10.94
C ALA A 223 19.23 -5.22 10.64
N ALA A 224 18.05 -5.45 10.07
CA ALA A 224 17.07 -4.40 9.81
C ALA A 224 16.56 -3.77 11.12
N LYS A 225 16.26 -2.48 11.08
CA LYS A 225 15.67 -1.71 12.19
C LYS A 225 14.60 -0.77 11.64
N GLY A 226 13.67 -0.37 12.51
CA GLY A 226 12.63 0.59 12.17
C GLY A 226 11.43 -0.02 11.44
N GLU A 227 10.70 0.76 10.69
CA GLU A 227 9.51 0.35 9.95
C GLU A 227 9.87 -0.12 8.55
N ILE A 228 9.21 -1.18 8.08
CA ILE A 228 9.57 -1.87 6.85
C ILE A 228 8.34 -2.08 5.99
N VAL A 229 8.49 -1.75 4.71
CA VAL A 229 7.58 -2.15 3.64
C VAL A 229 8.32 -3.11 2.71
N VAL A 230 7.73 -4.27 2.46
CA VAL A 230 8.26 -5.26 1.53
C VAL A 230 7.35 -5.29 0.30
N LEU A 231 7.95 -5.16 -0.88
CA LEU A 231 7.24 -5.29 -2.14
C LEU A 231 7.75 -6.53 -2.86
N ILE A 232 6.83 -7.28 -3.46
CA ILE A 232 7.16 -8.47 -4.26
C ILE A 232 6.65 -8.22 -5.66
N GLU A 233 7.51 -8.44 -6.64
CA GLU A 233 7.19 -8.34 -8.06
C GLU A 233 5.94 -9.16 -8.43
N PRO A 234 5.14 -8.77 -9.46
CA PRO A 234 3.96 -9.51 -9.88
C PRO A 234 4.23 -11.00 -10.12
N GLY A 235 3.25 -11.83 -9.75
CA GLY A 235 3.22 -13.24 -10.15
C GLY A 235 2.77 -13.34 -11.61
N GLY A 236 3.27 -14.34 -12.29
CA GLY A 236 2.89 -14.57 -13.69
C GLY A 236 3.62 -13.71 -14.73
N SER A 237 4.62 -12.93 -14.35
CA SER A 237 5.70 -12.55 -15.26
C SER A 237 6.73 -13.71 -15.35
N THR A 238 6.29 -14.92 -15.66
CA THR A 238 7.14 -15.68 -16.56
C THR A 238 7.36 -14.73 -17.72
N GLU A 239 8.59 -14.33 -18.01
CA GLU A 239 8.92 -13.97 -19.39
C GLU A 239 8.20 -15.04 -20.20
N ILE A 240 7.13 -14.62 -20.89
CA ILE A 240 6.40 -15.55 -21.75
C ILE A 240 7.48 -15.98 -22.69
N ASP A 241 7.94 -17.23 -22.57
CA ASP A 241 8.97 -17.73 -23.43
C ASP A 241 8.42 -17.52 -24.84
N GLN A 242 9.11 -16.72 -25.62
CA GLN A 242 8.66 -16.37 -26.94
C GLN A 242 8.42 -17.65 -27.76
N SER A 243 9.14 -18.71 -27.42
CA SER A 243 8.95 -20.03 -28.01
C SER A 243 7.62 -20.69 -27.62
N ASP A 244 7.19 -20.56 -26.35
CA ASP A 244 5.91 -21.09 -25.87
C ASP A 244 4.74 -20.30 -26.44
N LEU A 245 4.88 -18.97 -26.54
CA LEU A 245 3.90 -18.11 -27.18
C LEU A 245 3.75 -18.41 -28.69
N GLU A 246 4.87 -18.58 -29.38
CA GLU A 246 4.89 -18.93 -30.80
C GLU A 246 4.31 -20.33 -31.03
N ALA A 247 4.65 -21.31 -30.19
CA ALA A 247 4.10 -22.64 -30.23
C ALA A 247 2.57 -22.67 -30.05
N ALA A 248 2.09 -22.00 -28.98
CA ALA A 248 0.65 -21.88 -28.70
C ALA A 248 -0.12 -21.17 -29.85
N LEU A 249 0.53 -20.16 -30.44
CA LEU A 249 -0.08 -19.42 -31.56
C LEU A 249 -0.13 -20.24 -32.85
N LEU A 250 0.91 -21.01 -33.13
CA LEU A 250 0.92 -21.95 -34.29
C LEU A 250 -0.14 -23.03 -34.11
N GLU A 251 -0.22 -23.66 -32.93
CA GLU A 251 -1.25 -24.66 -32.62
C GLU A 251 -2.67 -24.09 -32.76
N ALA A 252 -2.92 -22.89 -32.28
CA ALA A 252 -4.20 -22.22 -32.41
C ALA A 252 -4.53 -21.90 -33.89
N MET A 253 -3.52 -21.53 -34.69
CA MET A 253 -3.67 -21.22 -36.12
C MET A 253 -3.93 -22.46 -37.00
N ASP A 254 -3.66 -23.68 -36.56
CA ASP A 254 -4.00 -24.91 -37.23
C ASP A 254 -5.52 -25.14 -37.29
N THR A 255 -6.26 -24.65 -36.31
CA THR A 255 -7.69 -24.89 -36.14
C THR A 255 -8.56 -23.64 -36.27
N LEU A 256 -7.99 -22.47 -36.02
CA LEU A 256 -8.69 -21.18 -35.99
C LEU A 256 -8.20 -20.21 -37.08
N ARG A 257 -9.02 -19.24 -37.44
CA ARG A 257 -8.55 -18.11 -38.24
C ARG A 257 -7.57 -17.27 -37.46
N ILE A 258 -6.59 -16.66 -38.13
CA ILE A 258 -5.53 -15.83 -37.49
C ILE A 258 -6.08 -14.86 -36.45
N LYS A 259 -7.21 -14.21 -36.74
CA LYS A 259 -7.84 -13.26 -35.84
C LYS A 259 -8.35 -13.92 -34.57
N ASP A 260 -8.98 -15.08 -34.70
CA ASP A 260 -9.57 -15.82 -33.58
C ASP A 260 -8.48 -16.52 -32.75
N ALA A 261 -7.44 -17.04 -33.41
CA ALA A 261 -6.23 -17.57 -32.77
C ALA A 261 -5.51 -16.49 -31.94
N ALA A 262 -5.32 -15.29 -32.51
CA ALA A 262 -4.70 -14.18 -31.81
C ALA A 262 -5.56 -13.73 -30.62
N ASP A 263 -6.87 -13.73 -30.68
CA ASP A 263 -7.77 -13.41 -29.59
C ASP A 263 -7.69 -14.44 -28.46
N ALA A 264 -7.68 -15.74 -28.81
CA ALA A 264 -7.59 -16.83 -27.86
C ALA A 264 -6.25 -16.82 -27.09
N VAL A 265 -5.13 -16.70 -27.83
CA VAL A 265 -3.79 -16.67 -27.24
C VAL A 265 -3.53 -15.39 -26.45
N ALA A 266 -4.00 -14.23 -26.95
CA ALA A 266 -3.93 -12.97 -26.19
C ALA A 266 -4.66 -13.07 -24.84
N GLY A 267 -5.81 -13.72 -24.81
CA GLY A 267 -6.55 -13.99 -23.58
C GLY A 267 -5.82 -14.97 -22.65
N ALA A 268 -5.29 -16.07 -23.18
CA ALA A 268 -4.58 -17.09 -22.40
C ALA A 268 -3.29 -16.56 -21.76
N PHE A 269 -2.53 -15.74 -22.50
CA PHE A 269 -1.25 -15.18 -22.06
C PHE A 269 -1.37 -13.79 -21.45
N SER A 270 -2.59 -13.25 -21.31
CA SER A 270 -2.83 -11.88 -20.77
C SER A 270 -2.02 -10.79 -21.48
N MET A 271 -1.80 -10.94 -22.80
CA MET A 271 -1.05 -10.01 -23.65
C MET A 271 -1.97 -9.11 -24.49
N PRO A 272 -1.47 -7.92 -24.92
CA PRO A 272 -2.22 -7.06 -25.81
C PRO A 272 -2.52 -7.76 -27.14
N ARG A 273 -3.79 -7.88 -27.50
CA ARG A 273 -4.27 -8.52 -28.74
C ARG A 273 -3.51 -8.05 -29.99
N ARG A 274 -3.17 -6.77 -30.06
CA ARG A 274 -2.47 -6.20 -31.21
C ARG A 274 -1.09 -6.81 -31.42
N GLU A 275 -0.36 -7.06 -30.34
CA GLU A 275 0.98 -7.65 -30.38
C GLU A 275 0.93 -9.10 -30.86
N ILE A 276 0.00 -9.90 -30.32
CA ILE A 276 -0.19 -11.29 -30.69
C ILE A 276 -0.64 -11.41 -32.17
N TYR A 277 -1.53 -10.52 -32.61
CA TYR A 277 -1.95 -10.52 -34.03
C TYR A 277 -0.79 -10.18 -34.98
N GLN A 278 0.11 -9.25 -34.61
CA GLN A 278 1.31 -8.95 -35.38
C GLN A 278 2.30 -10.13 -35.41
N LEU A 279 2.43 -10.85 -34.30
CA LEU A 279 3.23 -12.07 -34.23
C LEU A 279 2.64 -13.16 -35.11
N ALA A 280 1.32 -13.39 -35.06
CA ALA A 280 0.62 -14.36 -35.90
C ALA A 280 0.83 -14.11 -37.41
N LEU A 281 0.80 -12.83 -37.83
CA LEU A 281 1.05 -12.46 -39.22
C LEU A 281 2.52 -12.72 -39.63
N ARG A 282 3.49 -12.54 -38.76
CA ARG A 282 4.90 -12.87 -38.99
C ARG A 282 5.11 -14.36 -39.13
N LEU A 283 4.64 -15.16 -38.19
CA LEU A 283 4.75 -16.63 -38.22
C LEU A 283 4.14 -17.23 -39.46
N LYS A 284 2.96 -16.72 -39.88
CA LYS A 284 2.32 -17.17 -41.14
C LYS A 284 3.15 -16.83 -42.40
N LYS A 285 3.83 -15.68 -42.41
CA LYS A 285 4.68 -15.30 -43.54
C LYS A 285 5.93 -16.18 -43.60
N ASP A 286 6.54 -16.48 -42.42
CA ASP A 286 7.73 -17.31 -42.33
C ASP A 286 7.43 -18.79 -42.70
N SER A 287 6.23 -19.28 -42.40
CA SER A 287 5.77 -20.63 -42.83
C SER A 287 5.47 -20.76 -44.35
N LEU A 288 5.36 -19.65 -45.07
CA LEU A 288 5.10 -19.60 -46.50
C LEU A 288 6.37 -19.34 -47.36
N THR A 289 7.53 -19.12 -46.69
CA THR A 289 8.82 -18.90 -47.38
C THR A 289 9.62 -20.20 -47.28
N PRO A 290 9.89 -20.93 -48.40
CA PRO A 290 10.62 -22.20 -48.40
C PRO A 290 12.10 -22.04 -48.05
#